data_e2d67d4c4ef691893021c5d21053054a
#
_entry.id   e2d67d4c4ef691893021c5d21053054a
#
_cell.length_a   1.000
_cell.length_b   1.000
_cell.length_c   1.000
_cell.angle_alpha   90.00
_cell.angle_beta   90.00
_cell.angle_gamma   90.00
#
_symmetry.space_group_name_H-M   'P 1'
#
loop_
_entity.id
_entity.type
_entity.pdbx_description
1 polymer ?
#
loop_
_entity_poly.entity_id
_entity_poly.type
_entity_poly.pdbx_seq_one_letter_code
_entity_poly.pdbx_strand_id
1 'polypeptide(L)'
;MKNFKYILTTIILVSACGGGAEEKQTQFYKKEQTTPQKLEVSIDASGVIEAISSVEIKSKASGEVLFLGAEVGDFIDKGFMLAQIDQRTANNIVDQTESDLEAAKVRLLNAESQYERGIELHRNSSISDKDFEDIKENFAQAKSTLVRNEVSYENAKIALDDTVVKSPIDGTVISRPVEVGQVISSPTSAFGEGSIIMTMADLSKVRVRALVDEIDVGKVEIGQKVSIKVAAYREKEFIGTVSKIEPKAYVQQNVTTFPVLIDIDNKENLLLIGMNTDVVIQILKKDVSLSVPTMSLRTRKDIYTAAAVLDIDKVEIDTFLEKKVDGENFDRFIVIKDSKKGPNLSWVKVGVSDLYNVEIIEGLSKGDIVYILPSKSLFDYQSRFKERVNATFSIG
;
A
#
# COMPACT_ATOMS: atom_id res chain seq x y z
N MET A 1 63.47 -24.87 -7.39
CA MET A 1 64.83 -25.13 -6.79
C MET A 1 64.64 -25.19 -5.28
N LYS A 2 64.87 -26.42 -4.75
CA LYS A 2 65.46 -26.76 -3.45
C LYS A 2 64.77 -26.23 -2.19
N ASN A 3 64.36 -27.05 -1.20
CA ASN A 3 64.70 -28.41 -0.68
C ASN A 3 63.51 -28.83 0.23
N PHE A 4 62.95 -29.86 0.17
CA PHE A 4 62.90 -31.29 0.48
C PHE A 4 63.98 -31.73 1.51
N LYS A 5 63.46 -32.40 2.56
CA LYS A 5 64.11 -33.32 3.57
C LYS A 5 64.12 -32.76 4.99
N TYR A 6 63.41 -33.44 5.93
CA TYR A 6 63.77 -34.60 6.78
C TYR A 6 62.48 -34.89 7.63
N ILE A 7 61.73 -35.94 7.57
CA ILE A 7 61.87 -37.31 8.07
C ILE A 7 62.74 -37.43 9.36
N LEU A 8 62.02 -37.73 10.46
CA LEU A 8 62.24 -38.96 11.22
C LEU A 8 61.49 -38.96 12.55
N THR A 9 60.53 -39.88 12.67
CA THR A 9 60.32 -40.81 13.80
C THR A 9 60.67 -40.33 15.22
N THR A 10 59.59 -40.18 16.02
CA THR A 10 59.68 -40.56 17.45
C THR A 10 58.40 -41.25 17.87
N ILE A 11 58.43 -42.55 17.94
CA ILE A 11 57.50 -43.42 18.70
C ILE A 11 57.76 -43.13 20.17
N ILE A 12 56.79 -42.62 20.89
CA ILE A 12 56.78 -42.68 22.36
C ILE A 12 55.47 -43.36 22.78
N LEU A 13 55.64 -44.54 23.31
CA LEU A 13 54.71 -45.22 24.19
C LEU A 13 54.36 -44.29 25.35
N VAL A 14 53.10 -44.01 25.52
CA VAL A 14 52.60 -43.56 26.81
C VAL A 14 51.45 -44.47 27.20
N SER A 15 51.69 -45.09 28.31
CA SER A 15 50.86 -45.97 29.09
C SER A 15 49.44 -45.48 29.33
N ALA A 16 48.57 -46.44 29.35
CA ALA A 16 47.23 -46.37 29.92
C ALA A 16 47.19 -45.63 31.26
N CYS A 17 46.45 -44.53 31.32
CA CYS A 17 45.75 -44.10 32.55
C CYS A 17 44.28 -44.03 32.20
N GLY A 18 43.50 -44.95 32.75
CA GLY A 18 42.06 -44.91 32.72
C GLY A 18 41.55 -43.67 33.44
N GLY A 19 41.10 -42.72 32.64
CA GLY A 19 40.26 -41.62 33.06
C GLY A 19 38.95 -41.80 32.30
N GLY A 20 37.87 -42.13 33.02
CA GLY A 20 36.53 -42.21 32.44
C GLY A 20 36.22 -40.88 31.79
N ALA A 21 36.18 -40.88 30.46
CA ALA A 21 35.55 -39.82 29.71
C ALA A 21 34.07 -39.88 30.04
N GLU A 22 33.61 -39.00 30.93
CA GLU A 22 32.20 -38.68 31.01
C GLU A 22 31.77 -38.35 29.59
N GLU A 23 31.03 -39.26 28.99
CA GLU A 23 30.24 -38.96 27.78
C GLU A 23 29.42 -37.75 28.10
N LYS A 24 29.81 -36.54 27.68
CA LYS A 24 28.94 -35.41 27.65
C LYS A 24 27.78 -35.79 26.75
N GLN A 25 26.71 -36.31 27.42
CA GLN A 25 25.43 -36.48 26.76
C GLN A 25 25.10 -35.17 26.09
N THR A 26 25.06 -35.13 24.77
CA THR A 26 24.64 -33.96 24.01
C THR A 26 23.18 -33.71 24.40
N GLN A 27 22.95 -32.73 25.28
CA GLN A 27 21.61 -32.38 25.70
C GLN A 27 20.87 -31.83 24.50
N PHE A 28 19.87 -32.57 24.04
CA PHE A 28 19.00 -32.20 22.91
C PHE A 28 17.92 -31.19 23.29
N TYR A 29 18.03 -30.55 24.46
CA TYR A 29 17.09 -29.57 24.94
C TYR A 29 17.79 -28.37 25.56
N LYS A 30 17.10 -27.23 25.54
CA LYS A 30 17.48 -26.01 26.27
C LYS A 30 16.47 -25.77 27.39
N LYS A 31 16.92 -25.25 28.49
CA LYS A 31 16.03 -24.78 29.56
C LYS A 31 15.99 -23.28 29.53
N GLU A 32 14.78 -22.70 29.61
CA GLU A 32 14.57 -21.27 29.65
C GLU A 32 13.60 -20.90 30.75
N GLN A 33 13.89 -19.79 31.43
CA GLN A 33 13.07 -19.32 32.53
C GLN A 33 11.95 -18.42 32.02
N THR A 34 10.76 -18.56 32.56
CA THR A 34 9.64 -17.67 32.27
C THR A 34 9.93 -16.27 32.77
N THR A 35 9.88 -15.27 31.86
CA THR A 35 10.19 -13.87 32.17
C THR A 35 9.08 -12.95 31.70
N PRO A 36 8.91 -11.78 32.35
CA PRO A 36 8.12 -10.72 31.79
C PRO A 36 8.78 -10.23 30.50
N GLN A 37 8.01 -10.01 29.45
CA GLN A 37 8.52 -9.57 28.17
C GLN A 37 7.54 -8.64 27.46
N LYS A 38 8.06 -7.84 26.56
CA LYS A 38 7.25 -7.01 25.66
C LYS A 38 7.06 -7.77 24.35
N LEU A 39 5.82 -8.16 24.09
CA LEU A 39 5.45 -8.81 22.85
C LEU A 39 4.99 -7.76 21.84
N GLU A 40 5.50 -7.85 20.62
CA GLU A 40 5.13 -6.99 19.51
C GLU A 40 4.59 -7.88 18.39
N VAL A 41 3.28 -7.79 18.17
CA VAL A 41 2.64 -8.46 17.04
C VAL A 41 2.63 -7.51 15.87
N SER A 42 3.23 -7.93 14.78
CA SER A 42 3.27 -7.18 13.53
C SER A 42 2.84 -8.05 12.35
N ILE A 43 2.41 -7.40 11.30
CA ILE A 43 2.11 -8.02 10.01
C ILE A 43 3.06 -7.44 8.99
N ASP A 44 3.75 -8.32 8.27
CA ASP A 44 4.62 -7.95 7.17
C ASP A 44 3.83 -7.99 5.86
N ALA A 45 3.99 -6.95 5.03
CA ALA A 45 3.36 -6.87 3.73
C ALA A 45 4.27 -6.14 2.74
N SER A 46 4.13 -6.44 1.46
CA SER A 46 4.80 -5.69 0.39
C SER A 46 3.85 -4.66 -0.20
N GLY A 47 4.38 -3.54 -0.63
CA GLY A 47 3.58 -2.47 -1.21
C GLY A 47 4.33 -1.64 -2.24
N VAL A 48 3.60 -0.74 -2.88
CA VAL A 48 4.12 0.22 -3.84
C VAL A 48 3.71 1.62 -3.43
N ILE A 49 4.62 2.57 -3.63
CA ILE A 49 4.34 3.99 -3.37
C ILE A 49 3.47 4.55 -4.51
N GLU A 50 2.37 5.18 -4.14
CA GLU A 50 1.45 5.86 -5.04
C GLU A 50 1.24 7.31 -4.58
N ALA A 51 0.85 8.18 -5.52
CA ALA A 51 0.36 9.50 -5.13
C ALA A 51 -1.01 9.37 -4.43
N ILE A 52 -1.27 10.24 -3.45
CA ILE A 52 -2.61 10.30 -2.83
C ILE A 52 -3.64 10.76 -3.86
N SER A 53 -3.26 11.72 -4.72
CA SER A 53 -4.08 12.24 -5.80
C SER A 53 -3.21 12.49 -7.01
N SER A 54 -3.61 11.98 -8.16
CA SER A 54 -3.03 12.29 -9.46
C SER A 54 -4.10 12.81 -10.39
N VAL A 55 -3.75 13.80 -11.22
CA VAL A 55 -4.66 14.41 -12.18
C VAL A 55 -4.09 14.22 -13.59
N GLU A 56 -4.87 13.56 -14.44
CA GLU A 56 -4.60 13.50 -15.87
C GLU A 56 -5.16 14.75 -16.53
N ILE A 57 -4.28 15.55 -17.10
CA ILE A 57 -4.63 16.78 -17.82
C ILE A 57 -4.84 16.42 -19.27
N LYS A 58 -6.10 16.50 -19.69
CA LYS A 58 -6.52 16.22 -21.07
C LYS A 58 -6.81 17.53 -21.80
N SER A 59 -6.56 17.53 -23.10
CA SER A 59 -6.94 18.66 -23.94
C SER A 59 -8.45 18.73 -24.12
N LYS A 60 -9.02 19.92 -24.01
CA LYS A 60 -10.40 20.21 -24.40
C LYS A 60 -10.51 20.65 -25.87
N ALA A 61 -9.43 21.17 -26.44
CA ALA A 61 -9.34 21.54 -27.85
C ALA A 61 -8.61 20.47 -28.69
N SER A 62 -8.93 20.38 -29.97
CA SER A 62 -8.23 19.55 -30.95
C SER A 62 -7.32 20.41 -31.80
N GLY A 63 -6.11 19.91 -32.12
CA GLY A 63 -5.17 20.63 -32.97
C GLY A 63 -3.73 20.17 -32.76
N GLU A 64 -2.79 20.84 -33.43
CA GLU A 64 -1.35 20.63 -33.24
C GLU A 64 -0.85 21.29 -31.96
N VAL A 65 -0.02 20.62 -31.20
CA VAL A 65 0.65 21.16 -30.01
C VAL A 65 1.82 22.03 -30.47
N LEU A 66 1.70 23.34 -30.27
CA LEU A 66 2.72 24.30 -30.63
C LEU A 66 3.78 24.53 -29.58
N PHE A 67 3.40 24.37 -28.30
CA PHE A 67 4.28 24.61 -27.15
C PHE A 67 3.92 23.72 -25.99
N LEU A 68 4.96 23.27 -25.27
CA LEU A 68 4.86 22.57 -23.98
C LEU A 68 5.70 23.35 -22.95
N GLY A 69 5.08 23.75 -21.85
CA GLY A 69 5.67 24.63 -20.85
C GLY A 69 6.36 23.90 -19.69
N ALA A 70 6.30 22.56 -19.64
CA ALA A 70 6.85 21.80 -18.53
C ALA A 70 7.41 20.46 -18.98
N GLU A 71 8.42 19.97 -18.26
CA GLU A 71 9.02 18.65 -18.44
C GLU A 71 8.68 17.71 -17.26
N VAL A 72 8.93 16.42 -17.46
CA VAL A 72 8.74 15.43 -16.39
C VAL A 72 9.73 15.70 -15.26
N GLY A 73 9.22 15.82 -14.03
CA GLY A 73 9.98 16.16 -12.85
C GLY A 73 9.83 17.61 -12.40
N ASP A 74 9.30 18.50 -13.23
CA ASP A 74 9.10 19.91 -12.88
C ASP A 74 7.97 20.06 -11.86
N PHE A 75 8.19 20.93 -10.85
CA PHE A 75 7.13 21.39 -9.97
C PHE A 75 6.44 22.60 -10.59
N ILE A 76 5.13 22.56 -10.68
CA ILE A 76 4.29 23.53 -11.39
C ILE A 76 3.21 24.05 -10.45
N ASP A 77 3.05 25.36 -10.43
CA ASP A 77 1.97 26.04 -9.69
C ASP A 77 0.66 25.99 -10.49
N LYS A 78 -0.45 26.00 -9.78
CA LYS A 78 -1.79 26.09 -10.36
C LYS A 78 -1.95 27.30 -11.25
N GLY A 79 -2.52 27.12 -12.46
CA GLY A 79 -2.73 28.16 -13.45
C GLY A 79 -1.56 28.37 -14.39
N PHE A 80 -0.42 27.74 -14.19
CA PHE A 80 0.70 27.76 -15.12
C PHE A 80 0.31 27.13 -16.47
N MET A 81 0.79 27.72 -17.56
CA MET A 81 0.51 27.25 -18.94
C MET A 81 1.35 25.98 -19.24
N LEU A 82 0.68 24.85 -19.36
CA LEU A 82 1.30 23.54 -19.62
C LEU A 82 1.47 23.27 -21.11
N ALA A 83 0.49 23.67 -21.93
CA ALA A 83 0.53 23.45 -23.36
C ALA A 83 -0.26 24.53 -24.09
N GLN A 84 0.15 24.80 -25.33
CA GLN A 84 -0.57 25.65 -26.25
C GLN A 84 -0.85 24.87 -27.55
N ILE A 85 -2.13 24.82 -27.90
CA ILE A 85 -2.63 24.18 -29.11
C ILE A 85 -2.80 25.27 -30.19
N ASP A 86 -2.77 24.89 -31.44
CA ASP A 86 -2.95 25.82 -32.57
C ASP A 86 -4.28 26.61 -32.44
N GLN A 87 -4.17 27.91 -32.33
CA GLN A 87 -5.26 28.83 -32.05
C GLN A 87 -5.88 29.45 -33.34
N ARG A 88 -5.27 29.23 -34.50
CA ARG A 88 -5.66 29.93 -35.73
C ARG A 88 -7.15 29.78 -36.04
N THR A 89 -7.67 28.54 -35.98
CA THR A 89 -9.09 28.28 -36.25
C THR A 89 -9.99 28.87 -35.15
N ALA A 90 -9.63 28.78 -33.91
CA ALA A 90 -10.40 29.33 -32.78
C ALA A 90 -10.46 30.86 -32.85
N ASN A 91 -9.34 31.54 -33.16
CA ASN A 91 -9.30 32.98 -33.33
C ASN A 91 -10.22 33.43 -34.50
N ASN A 92 -10.16 32.76 -35.64
CA ASN A 92 -11.03 33.09 -36.77
C ASN A 92 -12.52 33.00 -36.43
N ILE A 93 -12.92 32.00 -35.59
CA ILE A 93 -14.30 31.84 -35.12
C ILE A 93 -14.68 32.97 -34.17
N VAL A 94 -13.78 33.38 -33.27
CA VAL A 94 -14.00 34.53 -32.39
C VAL A 94 -14.22 35.79 -33.21
N ASP A 95 -13.35 36.12 -34.16
CA ASP A 95 -13.46 37.31 -35.01
C ASP A 95 -14.78 37.32 -35.82
N GLN A 96 -15.19 36.16 -36.33
CA GLN A 96 -16.46 36.02 -37.05
C GLN A 96 -17.66 36.24 -36.12
N THR A 97 -17.70 35.60 -34.97
CA THR A 97 -18.83 35.72 -34.03
C THR A 97 -18.91 37.10 -33.39
N GLU A 98 -17.77 37.78 -33.21
CA GLU A 98 -17.72 39.17 -32.79
C GLU A 98 -18.37 40.10 -33.80
N SER A 99 -18.05 39.93 -35.09
CA SER A 99 -18.66 40.69 -36.17
C SER A 99 -20.17 40.48 -36.27
N ASP A 100 -20.63 39.23 -36.09
CA ASP A 100 -22.07 38.90 -36.05
C ASP A 100 -22.77 39.52 -34.85
N LEU A 101 -22.11 39.54 -33.69
CA LEU A 101 -22.60 40.20 -32.47
C LEU A 101 -22.75 41.72 -32.67
N GLU A 102 -21.75 42.38 -33.25
CA GLU A 102 -21.80 43.82 -33.52
C GLU A 102 -22.93 44.15 -34.50
N ALA A 103 -23.12 43.33 -35.55
CA ALA A 103 -24.23 43.51 -36.51
C ALA A 103 -25.61 43.33 -35.79
N ALA A 104 -25.72 42.38 -34.84
CA ALA A 104 -26.95 42.18 -34.09
C ALA A 104 -27.25 43.33 -33.13
N LYS A 105 -26.23 43.90 -32.50
CA LYS A 105 -26.37 45.09 -31.65
C LYS A 105 -26.92 46.28 -32.42
N VAL A 106 -26.38 46.55 -33.63
CA VAL A 106 -26.88 47.62 -34.49
C VAL A 106 -28.33 47.39 -34.92
N ARG A 107 -28.68 46.13 -35.28
CA ARG A 107 -30.07 45.77 -35.61
C ARG A 107 -31.02 46.01 -34.48
N LEU A 108 -30.65 45.62 -33.25
CA LEU A 108 -31.47 45.83 -32.09
C LEU A 108 -31.66 47.35 -31.83
N LEU A 109 -30.59 48.15 -31.88
CA LEU A 109 -30.66 49.60 -31.68
C LEU A 109 -31.66 50.25 -32.70
N ASN A 110 -31.59 49.81 -33.94
CA ASN A 110 -32.51 50.29 -34.97
C ASN A 110 -33.98 49.85 -34.70
N ALA A 111 -34.16 48.61 -34.32
CA ALA A 111 -35.49 48.06 -33.99
C ALA A 111 -36.10 48.72 -32.73
N GLU A 112 -35.27 49.00 -31.71
CA GLU A 112 -35.65 49.71 -30.50
C GLU A 112 -36.11 51.11 -30.79
N SER A 113 -35.33 51.87 -31.61
CA SER A 113 -35.70 53.21 -32.05
C SER A 113 -36.99 53.23 -32.89
N GLN A 114 -37.25 52.20 -33.68
CA GLN A 114 -38.53 52.03 -34.41
C GLN A 114 -39.66 51.72 -33.45
N TYR A 115 -39.43 50.85 -32.47
CA TYR A 115 -40.44 50.50 -31.50
C TYR A 115 -40.86 51.67 -30.59
N GLU A 116 -39.88 52.48 -30.14
CA GLU A 116 -40.17 53.71 -29.37
C GLU A 116 -40.99 54.70 -30.18
N ARG A 117 -40.61 54.95 -31.42
CA ARG A 117 -41.46 55.81 -32.32
C ARG A 117 -42.83 55.17 -32.60
N GLY A 118 -42.90 53.86 -32.77
CA GLY A 118 -44.19 53.12 -32.94
C GLY A 118 -45.14 53.28 -31.75
N ILE A 119 -44.64 53.26 -30.56
CA ILE A 119 -45.42 53.53 -29.31
C ILE A 119 -46.10 54.90 -29.39
N GLU A 120 -45.34 55.95 -29.78
CA GLU A 120 -45.90 57.31 -29.87
C GLU A 120 -46.93 57.44 -31.00
N LEU A 121 -46.65 56.89 -32.16
CA LEU A 121 -47.56 56.91 -33.32
C LEU A 121 -48.85 56.15 -33.03
N HIS A 122 -48.77 55.01 -32.42
CA HIS A 122 -49.94 54.17 -32.02
C HIS A 122 -50.80 54.88 -30.99
N ARG A 123 -50.19 55.49 -29.98
CA ARG A 123 -50.87 56.30 -28.98
C ARG A 123 -51.68 57.45 -29.58
N ASN A 124 -51.13 58.07 -30.67
CA ASN A 124 -51.73 59.14 -31.38
C ASN A 124 -52.67 58.67 -32.53
N SER A 125 -53.02 57.33 -32.58
CA SER A 125 -53.86 56.69 -33.62
C SER A 125 -53.32 56.97 -35.05
N SER A 126 -52.01 57.15 -35.22
CA SER A 126 -51.38 57.43 -36.52
C SER A 126 -50.97 56.19 -37.28
N ILE A 127 -50.96 55.00 -36.61
CA ILE A 127 -50.71 53.67 -37.24
C ILE A 127 -51.77 52.70 -36.74
N SER A 128 -52.00 51.60 -37.52
CA SER A 128 -52.92 50.53 -37.13
C SER A 128 -52.33 49.62 -36.03
N ASP A 129 -53.24 48.90 -35.31
CA ASP A 129 -52.86 47.91 -34.33
C ASP A 129 -51.91 46.83 -34.93
N LYS A 130 -52.19 46.40 -36.15
CA LYS A 130 -51.40 45.45 -36.89
C LYS A 130 -49.98 45.97 -37.13
N ASP A 131 -49.83 47.21 -37.61
CA ASP A 131 -48.53 47.82 -37.90
C ASP A 131 -47.72 47.96 -36.58
N PHE A 132 -48.35 48.23 -35.47
CA PHE A 132 -47.70 48.31 -34.17
C PHE A 132 -47.25 46.90 -33.68
N GLU A 133 -48.10 45.86 -33.88
CA GLU A 133 -47.73 44.48 -33.57
C GLU A 133 -46.53 44.01 -34.37
N ASP A 134 -46.46 44.30 -35.68
CA ASP A 134 -45.34 44.02 -36.60
C ASP A 134 -44.03 44.67 -36.09
N ILE A 135 -44.10 45.94 -35.65
CA ILE A 135 -42.97 46.66 -35.08
C ILE A 135 -42.48 46.00 -33.78
N LYS A 136 -43.40 45.60 -32.90
CA LYS A 136 -43.14 44.95 -31.65
C LYS A 136 -42.48 43.55 -31.85
N GLU A 137 -42.99 42.80 -32.84
CA GLU A 137 -42.42 41.51 -33.21
C GLU A 137 -41.00 41.66 -33.72
N ASN A 138 -40.72 42.64 -34.62
CA ASN A 138 -39.39 42.95 -35.12
C ASN A 138 -38.43 43.29 -34.00
N PHE A 139 -38.83 44.08 -33.00
CA PHE A 139 -38.01 44.39 -31.83
C PHE A 139 -37.71 43.14 -31.02
N ALA A 140 -38.73 42.32 -30.74
CA ALA A 140 -38.54 41.06 -30.03
C ALA A 140 -37.61 40.09 -30.73
N GLN A 141 -37.76 40.01 -32.08
CA GLN A 141 -36.88 39.20 -32.95
C GLN A 141 -35.40 39.70 -32.93
N ALA A 142 -35.21 41.01 -33.04
CA ALA A 142 -33.88 41.61 -32.97
C ALA A 142 -33.21 41.35 -31.61
N LYS A 143 -33.95 41.50 -30.53
CA LYS A 143 -33.49 41.18 -29.17
C LYS A 143 -33.09 39.70 -29.02
N SER A 144 -33.93 38.78 -29.51
CA SER A 144 -33.63 37.34 -29.49
C SER A 144 -32.39 37.00 -30.32
N THR A 145 -32.15 37.69 -31.45
CA THR A 145 -30.98 37.50 -32.31
C THR A 145 -29.72 38.00 -31.62
N LEU A 146 -29.77 39.14 -30.88
CA LEU A 146 -28.67 39.62 -30.08
C LEU A 146 -28.22 38.57 -29.08
N VAL A 147 -29.17 38.07 -28.27
CA VAL A 147 -28.88 37.07 -27.22
C VAL A 147 -28.21 35.81 -27.82
N ARG A 148 -28.69 35.34 -28.98
CA ARG A 148 -28.08 34.19 -29.66
C ARG A 148 -26.62 34.47 -30.09
N ASN A 149 -26.34 35.64 -30.62
CA ASN A 149 -25.00 36.03 -31.06
C ASN A 149 -24.07 36.29 -29.87
N GLU A 150 -24.59 36.82 -28.74
CA GLU A 150 -23.82 36.93 -27.51
C GLU A 150 -23.37 35.56 -27.00
N VAL A 151 -24.27 34.57 -26.93
CA VAL A 151 -23.95 33.19 -26.53
C VAL A 151 -22.96 32.55 -27.54
N SER A 152 -23.13 32.78 -28.84
CA SER A 152 -22.20 32.25 -29.85
C SER A 152 -20.80 32.81 -29.70
N TYR A 153 -20.67 34.12 -29.46
CA TYR A 153 -19.39 34.79 -29.22
C TYR A 153 -18.72 34.29 -27.93
N GLU A 154 -19.49 34.15 -26.84
CA GLU A 154 -18.95 33.63 -25.60
C GLU A 154 -18.47 32.15 -25.71
N ASN A 155 -19.22 31.32 -26.46
CA ASN A 155 -18.77 29.95 -26.73
C ASN A 155 -17.49 29.92 -27.58
N ALA A 156 -17.33 30.83 -28.53
CA ALA A 156 -16.11 30.96 -29.34
C ALA A 156 -14.91 31.36 -28.46
N LYS A 157 -15.11 32.27 -27.51
CA LYS A 157 -14.07 32.66 -26.55
C LYS A 157 -13.65 31.50 -25.60
N ILE A 158 -14.63 30.73 -25.12
CA ILE A 158 -14.34 29.53 -24.32
C ILE A 158 -13.53 28.54 -25.15
N ALA A 159 -13.90 28.28 -26.41
CA ALA A 159 -13.15 27.40 -27.30
C ALA A 159 -11.71 27.88 -27.54
N LEU A 160 -11.50 29.20 -27.62
CA LEU A 160 -10.17 29.79 -27.75
C LEU A 160 -9.37 29.64 -26.45
N ASP A 161 -9.97 29.89 -25.25
CA ASP A 161 -9.28 29.70 -23.97
C ASP A 161 -8.92 28.21 -23.73
N ASP A 162 -9.75 27.27 -24.17
CA ASP A 162 -9.51 25.84 -24.10
C ASP A 162 -8.31 25.35 -24.94
N THR A 163 -7.78 26.18 -25.87
CA THR A 163 -6.53 25.91 -26.58
C THR A 163 -5.28 26.14 -25.74
N VAL A 164 -5.42 26.87 -24.63
CA VAL A 164 -4.35 27.09 -23.65
C VAL A 164 -4.60 26.22 -22.45
N VAL A 165 -3.85 25.15 -22.36
CA VAL A 165 -4.00 24.18 -21.26
C VAL A 165 -3.20 24.64 -20.05
N LYS A 166 -3.90 24.84 -18.92
CA LYS A 166 -3.32 25.31 -17.66
C LYS A 166 -3.38 24.23 -16.58
N SER A 167 -2.45 24.26 -15.64
CA SER A 167 -2.47 23.34 -14.49
C SER A 167 -3.67 23.62 -13.58
N PRO A 168 -4.48 22.59 -13.26
CA PRO A 168 -5.58 22.72 -12.30
C PRO A 168 -5.14 22.66 -10.84
N ILE A 169 -3.92 22.16 -10.54
CA ILE A 169 -3.37 21.93 -9.20
C ILE A 169 -1.91 22.40 -9.12
N ASP A 170 -1.43 22.59 -7.91
CA ASP A 170 0.00 22.64 -7.63
C ASP A 170 0.53 21.21 -7.56
N GLY A 171 1.69 20.93 -8.18
CA GLY A 171 2.24 19.58 -8.17
C GLY A 171 3.37 19.34 -9.15
N THR A 172 3.89 18.13 -9.14
CA THR A 172 4.97 17.70 -10.02
C THR A 172 4.44 16.94 -11.22
N VAL A 173 5.02 17.19 -12.40
CA VAL A 173 4.72 16.45 -13.62
C VAL A 173 5.33 15.06 -13.53
N ILE A 174 4.49 14.02 -13.51
CA ILE A 174 4.95 12.61 -13.42
C ILE A 174 5.02 11.90 -14.78
N SER A 175 4.27 12.42 -15.76
CA SER A 175 4.25 11.83 -17.11
C SER A 175 3.82 12.88 -18.15
N ARG A 176 4.44 12.85 -19.33
CA ARG A 176 4.15 13.72 -20.48
C ARG A 176 4.18 12.88 -21.78
N PRO A 177 3.08 12.24 -22.15
CA PRO A 177 3.04 11.37 -23.33
C PRO A 177 2.96 12.11 -24.68
N VAL A 178 2.79 13.45 -24.66
CA VAL A 178 2.62 14.28 -25.87
C VAL A 178 3.88 15.08 -26.14
N GLU A 179 4.20 15.25 -27.45
CA GLU A 179 5.35 16.05 -27.94
C GLU A 179 4.89 17.25 -28.77
N VAL A 180 5.75 18.27 -28.87
CA VAL A 180 5.52 19.44 -29.74
C VAL A 180 5.45 18.98 -31.22
N GLY A 181 4.48 19.50 -31.95
CA GLY A 181 4.19 19.10 -33.35
C GLY A 181 3.21 17.92 -33.46
N GLN A 182 2.84 17.30 -32.34
CA GLN A 182 1.84 16.22 -32.35
C GLN A 182 0.43 16.79 -32.48
N VAL A 183 -0.42 16.13 -33.28
CA VAL A 183 -1.85 16.46 -33.36
C VAL A 183 -2.61 15.66 -32.30
N ILE A 184 -3.37 16.39 -31.49
CA ILE A 184 -4.18 15.83 -30.39
C ILE A 184 -5.67 16.04 -30.64
N SER A 185 -6.49 15.20 -30.01
CA SER A 185 -7.95 15.24 -30.11
C SER A 185 -8.61 15.55 -28.78
N SER A 186 -9.70 16.30 -28.83
CA SER A 186 -10.58 16.59 -27.69
C SER A 186 -11.57 15.45 -27.48
N PRO A 187 -11.97 15.14 -26.23
CA PRO A 187 -13.04 14.21 -25.92
C PRO A 187 -14.40 14.63 -26.49
N THR A 188 -14.58 15.93 -26.74
CA THR A 188 -15.84 16.50 -27.26
C THR A 188 -16.00 16.37 -28.77
N SER A 189 -14.93 16.10 -29.54
CA SER A 189 -14.93 16.11 -30.99
C SER A 189 -14.88 14.73 -31.66
N ALA A 190 -14.64 13.65 -30.90
CA ALA A 190 -14.56 12.29 -31.44
C ALA A 190 -15.01 11.24 -30.43
N PHE A 191 -15.33 10.04 -30.94
CA PHE A 191 -15.56 8.86 -30.10
C PHE A 191 -14.21 8.42 -29.49
N GLY A 192 -13.80 9.03 -28.37
CA GLY A 192 -12.54 8.73 -27.70
C GLY A 192 -12.38 9.43 -26.35
N GLU A 193 -11.44 8.94 -25.53
CA GLU A 193 -11.18 9.48 -24.19
C GLU A 193 -10.44 10.83 -24.17
N GLY A 194 -10.09 11.38 -25.35
CA GLY A 194 -9.23 12.57 -25.49
C GLY A 194 -7.75 12.28 -25.20
N SER A 195 -6.87 13.10 -25.75
CA SER A 195 -5.42 12.95 -25.55
C SER A 195 -5.00 13.46 -24.17
N ILE A 196 -4.29 12.63 -23.39
CA ILE A 196 -3.65 13.04 -22.16
C ILE A 196 -2.40 13.86 -22.53
N ILE A 197 -2.32 15.10 -22.06
CA ILE A 197 -1.17 15.98 -22.29
C ILE A 197 -0.10 15.70 -21.24
N MET A 198 -0.48 15.75 -19.98
CA MET A 198 0.40 15.53 -18.84
C MET A 198 -0.38 14.86 -17.71
N THR A 199 0.34 14.13 -16.85
CA THR A 199 -0.19 13.68 -15.57
C THR A 199 0.62 14.37 -14.47
N MET A 200 -0.08 14.97 -13.51
CA MET A 200 0.51 15.67 -12.37
C MET A 200 0.05 15.06 -11.05
N ALA A 201 0.90 15.14 -10.04
CA ALA A 201 0.56 14.73 -8.69
C ALA A 201 1.25 15.61 -7.65
N ASP A 202 0.60 15.75 -6.48
CA ASP A 202 1.23 16.30 -5.29
C ASP A 202 2.08 15.21 -4.63
N LEU A 203 3.40 15.40 -4.62
CA LEU A 203 4.36 14.46 -4.02
C LEU A 203 4.72 14.82 -2.57
N SER A 204 4.19 15.89 -2.00
CA SER A 204 4.43 16.28 -0.61
C SER A 204 3.91 15.24 0.39
N LYS A 205 2.85 14.55 -0.01
CA LYS A 205 2.26 13.41 0.68
C LYS A 205 2.08 12.26 -0.29
N VAL A 206 2.60 11.12 0.08
CA VAL A 206 2.44 9.89 -0.69
C VAL A 206 1.79 8.82 0.16
N ARG A 207 1.32 7.77 -0.47
CA ARG A 207 0.81 6.59 0.23
C ARG A 207 1.48 5.32 -0.26
N VAL A 208 1.58 4.35 0.62
CA VAL A 208 1.89 2.99 0.22
C VAL A 208 0.58 2.22 0.09
N ARG A 209 0.42 1.56 -1.02
CA ARG A 209 -0.60 0.54 -1.23
C ARG A 209 0.01 -0.81 -0.90
N ALA A 210 -0.16 -1.26 0.36
CA ALA A 210 0.36 -2.52 0.84
C ALA A 210 -0.66 -3.65 0.62
N LEU A 211 -0.19 -4.80 0.16
CA LEU A 211 -1.01 -5.98 -0.08
C LEU A 211 -0.91 -6.91 1.14
N VAL A 212 -1.94 -6.91 1.97
CA VAL A 212 -2.02 -7.72 3.20
C VAL A 212 -2.81 -8.98 2.91
N ASP A 213 -2.33 -10.12 3.42
CA ASP A 213 -2.98 -11.43 3.26
C ASP A 213 -4.37 -11.45 3.93
N GLU A 214 -5.32 -12.21 3.34
CA GLU A 214 -6.68 -12.40 3.86
C GLU A 214 -6.72 -12.87 5.32
N ILE A 215 -5.75 -13.71 5.73
CA ILE A 215 -5.68 -14.26 7.09
C ILE A 215 -5.36 -13.15 8.12
N ASP A 216 -4.63 -12.12 7.70
CA ASP A 216 -4.10 -11.09 8.59
C ASP A 216 -4.86 -9.76 8.51
N VAL A 217 -5.55 -9.48 7.39
CA VAL A 217 -6.25 -8.19 7.21
C VAL A 217 -7.30 -7.92 8.28
N GLY A 218 -7.93 -8.97 8.84
CA GLY A 218 -8.90 -8.85 9.93
C GLY A 218 -8.33 -8.32 11.25
N LYS A 219 -6.99 -8.26 11.38
CA LYS A 219 -6.28 -7.73 12.56
C LYS A 219 -5.83 -6.28 12.36
N VAL A 220 -5.89 -5.78 11.11
CA VAL A 220 -5.47 -4.42 10.77
C VAL A 220 -6.57 -3.42 11.06
N GLU A 221 -6.24 -2.34 11.74
CA GLU A 221 -7.15 -1.26 12.09
C GLU A 221 -6.64 0.08 11.58
N ILE A 222 -7.56 0.98 11.23
CA ILE A 222 -7.23 2.35 10.84
C ILE A 222 -6.57 3.07 12.02
N GLY A 223 -5.50 3.82 11.72
CA GLY A 223 -4.73 4.57 12.72
C GLY A 223 -3.52 3.80 13.28
N GLN A 224 -3.32 2.53 12.95
CA GLN A 224 -2.12 1.79 13.35
C GLN A 224 -0.86 2.37 12.73
N LYS A 225 0.23 2.37 13.51
CA LYS A 225 1.55 2.80 13.03
C LYS A 225 2.19 1.72 12.18
N VAL A 226 2.83 2.18 11.13
CA VAL A 226 3.49 1.32 10.15
C VAL A 226 4.94 1.77 9.97
N SER A 227 5.85 0.84 10.07
CA SER A 227 7.24 1.01 9.68
C SER A 227 7.40 0.61 8.22
N ILE A 228 8.02 1.46 7.41
CA ILE A 228 8.12 1.30 5.97
C ILE A 228 9.59 1.38 5.59
N LYS A 229 10.07 0.32 4.94
CA LYS A 229 11.40 0.23 4.36
C LYS A 229 11.30 0.27 2.85
N VAL A 230 11.93 1.27 2.25
CA VAL A 230 11.94 1.44 0.79
C VAL A 230 13.20 0.80 0.23
N ALA A 231 13.06 0.01 -0.82
CA ALA A 231 14.19 -0.72 -1.42
C ALA A 231 15.37 0.19 -1.83
N ALA A 232 15.06 1.44 -2.21
CA ALA A 232 16.06 2.45 -2.59
C ALA A 232 16.81 3.05 -1.39
N TYR A 233 16.24 3.03 -0.17
CA TYR A 233 16.78 3.66 1.04
C TYR A 233 16.81 2.68 2.20
N ARG A 234 17.68 1.65 2.11
CA ARG A 234 17.71 0.52 3.06
C ARG A 234 18.04 0.90 4.51
N GLU A 235 18.78 1.99 4.69
CA GLU A 235 19.21 2.46 6.02
C GLU A 235 18.18 3.45 6.64
N LYS A 236 17.20 3.92 5.86
CA LYS A 236 16.20 4.88 6.30
C LYS A 236 14.85 4.20 6.48
N GLU A 237 14.30 4.32 7.68
CA GLU A 237 12.95 3.86 8.00
C GLU A 237 11.99 5.04 7.95
N PHE A 238 10.90 4.86 7.23
CA PHE A 238 9.82 5.83 7.15
C PHE A 238 8.66 5.37 8.02
N ILE A 239 8.00 6.32 8.67
CA ILE A 239 6.85 6.04 9.52
C ILE A 239 5.59 6.51 8.80
N GLY A 240 4.63 5.62 8.66
CA GLY A 240 3.31 5.89 8.12
C GLY A 240 2.20 5.51 9.09
N THR A 241 0.98 5.77 8.67
CA THR A 241 -0.23 5.43 9.41
C THR A 241 -1.25 4.79 8.47
N VAL A 242 -1.89 3.70 8.90
CA VAL A 242 -2.99 3.09 8.15
C VAL A 242 -4.13 4.09 8.04
N SER A 243 -4.43 4.53 6.81
CA SER A 243 -5.50 5.49 6.53
C SER A 243 -6.79 4.81 6.09
N LYS A 244 -6.69 3.71 5.35
CA LYS A 244 -7.85 2.99 4.81
C LYS A 244 -7.52 1.54 4.48
N ILE A 245 -8.52 0.68 4.58
CA ILE A 245 -8.49 -0.70 4.07
C ILE A 245 -9.48 -0.77 2.91
N GLU A 246 -9.03 -1.20 1.72
CA GLU A 246 -9.92 -1.35 0.57
C GLU A 246 -10.76 -2.62 0.70
N PRO A 247 -12.08 -2.55 0.49
CA PRO A 247 -12.97 -3.72 0.67
C PRO A 247 -12.90 -4.73 -0.48
N LYS A 248 -12.20 -4.39 -1.57
CA LYS A 248 -12.06 -5.26 -2.74
C LYS A 248 -10.75 -6.03 -2.66
N ALA A 249 -10.83 -7.35 -2.64
CA ALA A 249 -9.67 -8.22 -2.70
C ALA A 249 -9.01 -8.23 -4.09
N TYR A 250 -7.70 -8.43 -4.10
CA TYR A 250 -6.92 -8.76 -5.28
C TYR A 250 -6.47 -10.21 -5.19
N VAL A 251 -6.74 -10.98 -6.24
CA VAL A 251 -6.30 -12.37 -6.35
C VAL A 251 -5.20 -12.44 -7.39
N GLN A 252 -4.00 -12.78 -6.97
CA GLN A 252 -2.86 -12.96 -7.84
C GLN A 252 -2.20 -14.30 -7.52
N GLN A 253 -1.99 -15.15 -8.53
CA GLN A 253 -1.36 -16.48 -8.38
C GLN A 253 -2.00 -17.33 -7.25
N ASN A 254 -3.33 -17.31 -7.12
CA ASN A 254 -4.10 -17.99 -6.08
C ASN A 254 -3.88 -17.48 -4.64
N VAL A 255 -3.28 -16.32 -4.48
CA VAL A 255 -3.17 -15.64 -3.18
C VAL A 255 -4.18 -14.49 -3.15
N THR A 256 -5.03 -14.48 -2.14
CA THR A 256 -6.01 -13.42 -1.90
C THR A 256 -5.42 -12.38 -0.96
N THR A 257 -5.29 -11.14 -1.43
CA THR A 257 -4.77 -10.01 -0.64
C THR A 257 -5.74 -8.85 -0.64
N PHE A 258 -5.70 -8.05 0.42
CA PHE A 258 -6.46 -6.82 0.54
C PHE A 258 -5.52 -5.62 0.59
N PRO A 259 -5.75 -4.59 -0.24
CA PRO A 259 -4.94 -3.39 -0.18
C PRO A 259 -5.23 -2.58 1.09
N VAL A 260 -4.17 -2.31 1.82
CA VAL A 260 -4.14 -1.40 2.96
C VAL A 260 -3.40 -0.15 2.53
N LEU A 261 -4.06 1.00 2.62
CA LEU A 261 -3.51 2.29 2.27
C LEU A 261 -2.87 2.93 3.50
N ILE A 262 -1.60 3.31 3.36
CA ILE A 262 -0.78 3.84 4.44
C ILE A 262 -0.26 5.20 3.98
N ASP A 263 -0.67 6.26 4.66
CA ASP A 263 -0.26 7.62 4.32
C ASP A 263 1.08 7.95 4.98
N ILE A 264 1.96 8.63 4.23
CA ILE A 264 3.33 8.99 4.63
C ILE A 264 3.58 10.44 4.25
N ASP A 265 4.17 11.21 5.16
CA ASP A 265 4.70 12.55 4.87
C ASP A 265 6.03 12.44 4.10
N ASN A 266 6.09 13.04 2.92
CA ASN A 266 7.27 13.04 2.04
C ASN A 266 7.93 14.42 1.98
N LYS A 267 8.19 15.04 3.14
CA LYS A 267 8.72 16.42 3.24
C LYS A 267 10.08 16.61 2.54
N GLU A 268 10.87 15.58 2.44
CA GLU A 268 12.18 15.59 1.80
C GLU A 268 12.15 15.26 0.31
N ASN A 269 10.96 14.97 -0.24
CA ASN A 269 10.75 14.55 -1.62
C ASN A 269 11.61 13.34 -2.08
N LEU A 270 11.97 12.46 -1.14
CA LEU A 270 12.78 11.27 -1.42
C LEU A 270 11.96 10.11 -2.00
N LEU A 271 10.68 10.05 -1.63
CA LEU A 271 9.79 8.96 -2.03
C LEU A 271 9.18 9.29 -3.38
N LEU A 272 9.47 8.45 -4.37
CA LEU A 272 8.96 8.57 -5.72
C LEU A 272 7.86 7.51 -5.98
N ILE A 273 6.89 7.87 -6.81
CA ILE A 273 5.81 6.97 -7.23
C ILE A 273 6.40 5.75 -7.94
N GLY A 274 5.86 4.56 -7.65
CA GLY A 274 6.32 3.29 -8.22
C GLY A 274 7.46 2.61 -7.45
N MET A 275 8.00 3.21 -6.38
CA MET A 275 9.00 2.53 -5.54
C MET A 275 8.35 1.38 -4.76
N ASN A 276 9.06 0.24 -4.72
CA ASN A 276 8.67 -0.91 -3.91
C ASN A 276 9.08 -0.71 -2.45
N THR A 277 8.21 -1.19 -1.57
CA THR A 277 8.37 -1.06 -0.11
C THR A 277 8.02 -2.36 0.60
N ASP A 278 8.74 -2.62 1.70
CA ASP A 278 8.36 -3.59 2.70
C ASP A 278 7.76 -2.85 3.89
N VAL A 279 6.59 -3.29 4.32
CA VAL A 279 5.79 -2.64 5.37
C VAL A 279 5.63 -3.56 6.54
N VAL A 280 5.82 -3.03 7.73
CA VAL A 280 5.59 -3.72 9.00
C VAL A 280 4.51 -2.98 9.77
N ILE A 281 3.29 -3.53 9.77
CA ILE A 281 2.13 -2.95 10.45
C ILE A 281 2.15 -3.39 11.91
N GLN A 282 2.19 -2.46 12.85
CA GLN A 282 2.18 -2.75 14.28
C GLN A 282 0.74 -2.97 14.75
N ILE A 283 0.39 -4.24 15.02
CA ILE A 283 -0.96 -4.60 15.45
C ILE A 283 -1.14 -4.38 16.95
N LEU A 284 -0.23 -4.93 17.72
CA LEU A 284 -0.31 -4.87 19.17
C LEU A 284 1.09 -4.82 19.79
N LYS A 285 1.24 -3.96 20.79
CA LYS A 285 2.39 -3.90 21.65
C LYS A 285 1.92 -4.06 23.09
N LYS A 286 2.19 -5.22 23.69
CA LYS A 286 1.68 -5.58 25.00
C LYS A 286 2.83 -5.99 25.92
N ASP A 287 2.88 -5.38 27.11
CA ASP A 287 3.76 -5.84 28.19
C ASP A 287 3.08 -7.03 28.88
N VAL A 288 3.66 -8.22 28.73
CA VAL A 288 3.13 -9.46 29.34
C VAL A 288 3.90 -9.83 30.58
N SER A 289 3.18 -10.25 31.60
CA SER A 289 3.77 -10.61 32.88
C SER A 289 4.54 -11.93 32.82
N LEU A 290 4.18 -12.79 31.89
CA LEU A 290 4.72 -14.13 31.75
C LEU A 290 4.76 -14.55 30.29
N SER A 291 5.94 -14.86 29.79
CA SER A 291 6.14 -15.38 28.42
C SER A 291 7.05 -16.60 28.42
N VAL A 292 6.85 -17.43 27.42
CA VAL A 292 7.73 -18.57 27.10
C VAL A 292 8.01 -18.59 25.60
N PRO A 293 9.15 -19.15 25.16
CA PRO A 293 9.42 -19.36 23.75
C PRO A 293 8.35 -20.26 23.12
N THR A 294 7.87 -19.88 21.92
CA THR A 294 6.85 -20.64 21.17
C THR A 294 7.28 -22.10 20.96
N MET A 295 8.59 -22.34 20.84
CA MET A 295 9.17 -23.68 20.71
C MET A 295 9.04 -24.56 21.96
N SER A 296 8.62 -24.02 23.11
CA SER A 296 8.35 -24.82 24.31
C SER A 296 6.94 -25.39 24.35
N LEU A 297 6.03 -24.88 23.51
CA LEU A 297 4.65 -25.32 23.44
C LEU A 297 4.54 -26.63 22.64
N ARG A 298 3.69 -27.54 23.15
CA ARG A 298 3.38 -28.82 22.48
C ARG A 298 1.88 -29.02 22.39
N THR A 299 1.49 -29.66 21.29
CA THR A 299 0.13 -30.16 21.11
C THR A 299 -0.01 -31.57 21.70
N ARG A 300 -1.25 -32.06 21.85
CA ARG A 300 -1.52 -33.44 22.25
C ARG A 300 -0.84 -34.48 21.36
N LYS A 301 -0.60 -34.18 20.07
CA LYS A 301 0.05 -35.08 19.12
C LYS A 301 1.57 -35.09 19.23
N ASP A 302 2.15 -33.94 19.54
CA ASP A 302 3.61 -33.74 19.53
C ASP A 302 4.25 -34.08 20.89
N ILE A 303 3.46 -34.15 21.96
CA ILE A 303 3.99 -34.33 23.31
C ILE A 303 4.74 -35.64 23.48
N TYR A 304 4.30 -36.71 22.83
CA TYR A 304 4.95 -38.02 22.92
C TYR A 304 6.41 -38.01 22.44
N THR A 305 6.65 -37.33 21.33
CA THR A 305 8.00 -37.19 20.77
C THR A 305 8.88 -36.30 21.66
N ALA A 306 8.31 -35.21 22.18
CA ALA A 306 9.00 -34.28 23.05
C ALA A 306 9.35 -34.92 24.40
N ALA A 307 8.44 -35.69 24.96
CA ALA A 307 8.60 -36.38 26.24
C ALA A 307 9.63 -37.51 26.17
N ALA A 308 9.72 -38.20 25.03
CA ALA A 308 10.74 -39.24 24.79
C ALA A 308 12.19 -38.69 24.85
N VAL A 309 12.40 -37.40 24.54
CA VAL A 309 13.72 -36.73 24.69
C VAL A 309 14.13 -36.56 26.16
N LEU A 310 13.16 -36.53 27.04
CA LEU A 310 13.33 -36.31 28.49
C LEU A 310 13.07 -37.59 29.32
N ASP A 311 12.98 -38.75 28.66
CA ASP A 311 12.71 -40.06 29.29
C ASP A 311 11.42 -40.09 30.14
N ILE A 312 10.40 -39.33 29.73
CA ILE A 312 9.09 -39.36 30.40
C ILE A 312 8.30 -40.56 29.87
N ASP A 313 7.78 -41.38 30.80
CA ASP A 313 7.04 -42.61 30.47
C ASP A 313 5.74 -42.28 29.71
N LYS A 314 5.43 -43.08 28.69
CA LYS A 314 4.22 -42.97 27.91
C LYS A 314 2.94 -43.09 28.78
N VAL A 315 2.96 -43.95 29.82
CA VAL A 315 1.85 -44.12 30.74
C VAL A 315 1.57 -42.83 31.55
N GLU A 316 2.62 -42.08 31.90
CA GLU A 316 2.49 -40.79 32.58
C GLU A 316 1.85 -39.74 31.64
N ILE A 317 2.22 -39.72 30.37
CA ILE A 317 1.63 -38.83 29.35
C ILE A 317 0.15 -39.17 29.16
N ASP A 318 -0.20 -40.45 28.98
CA ASP A 318 -1.58 -40.88 28.79
C ASP A 318 -2.45 -40.52 30.00
N THR A 319 -1.96 -40.77 31.20
CA THR A 319 -2.64 -40.37 32.45
C THR A 319 -2.83 -38.86 32.57
N PHE A 320 -1.85 -38.07 32.09
CA PHE A 320 -1.95 -36.61 32.08
C PHE A 320 -2.99 -36.11 31.08
N LEU A 321 -3.03 -36.72 29.89
CA LEU A 321 -3.97 -36.38 28.82
C LEU A 321 -5.42 -36.80 29.09
N GLU A 322 -5.64 -37.85 29.91
CA GLU A 322 -6.96 -38.30 30.37
C GLU A 322 -7.59 -37.37 31.40
N LYS A 323 -6.78 -36.61 32.13
CA LYS A 323 -7.32 -35.60 33.06
C LYS A 323 -8.06 -34.54 32.24
N LYS A 324 -9.40 -34.58 32.33
CA LYS A 324 -10.29 -33.57 31.68
C LYS A 324 -9.88 -32.18 32.15
N VAL A 325 -9.36 -31.39 31.27
CA VAL A 325 -9.26 -29.96 31.41
C VAL A 325 -10.53 -29.36 30.86
N ASP A 326 -11.29 -28.63 31.67
CA ASP A 326 -12.52 -27.96 31.25
C ASP A 326 -12.24 -27.05 30.08
N GLY A 327 -12.92 -27.32 28.96
CA GLY A 327 -12.86 -26.55 27.70
C GLY A 327 -11.84 -27.11 26.68
N GLU A 328 -12.35 -27.72 25.63
CA GLU A 328 -11.61 -27.91 24.35
C GLU A 328 -11.48 -26.54 23.66
N ASN A 329 -10.57 -25.69 24.17
CA ASN A 329 -10.28 -24.43 23.53
C ASN A 329 -8.96 -24.54 22.76
N PHE A 330 -8.94 -23.99 21.55
CA PHE A 330 -7.76 -23.94 20.66
C PHE A 330 -6.56 -23.18 21.26
N ASP A 331 -6.74 -22.53 22.40
CA ASP A 331 -5.76 -21.72 23.12
C ASP A 331 -5.02 -22.48 24.24
N ARG A 332 -5.20 -23.81 24.38
CA ARG A 332 -4.51 -24.63 25.37
C ARG A 332 -3.44 -25.53 24.74
N PHE A 333 -2.24 -25.41 25.31
CA PHE A 333 -1.06 -26.19 24.94
C PHE A 333 -0.47 -26.89 26.14
N ILE A 334 0.52 -27.76 25.91
CA ILE A 334 1.25 -28.47 26.93
C ILE A 334 2.68 -27.94 26.98
N VAL A 335 3.19 -27.66 28.16
CA VAL A 335 4.58 -27.29 28.40
C VAL A 335 5.19 -28.31 29.38
N ILE A 336 6.44 -28.66 29.14
CA ILE A 336 7.21 -29.47 30.08
C ILE A 336 8.02 -28.49 30.93
N LYS A 337 7.73 -28.45 32.22
CA LYS A 337 8.42 -27.62 33.20
C LYS A 337 9.43 -28.41 34.03
N ASP A 338 10.51 -27.77 34.42
CA ASP A 338 11.50 -28.34 35.33
C ASP A 338 10.98 -28.24 36.79
N SER A 339 10.93 -29.37 37.44
CA SER A 339 10.49 -29.47 38.86
C SER A 339 11.57 -30.14 39.68
N LYS A 340 11.53 -29.96 41.01
CA LYS A 340 12.45 -30.66 41.95
C LYS A 340 12.42 -32.18 41.83
N LYS A 341 11.37 -32.72 41.24
CA LYS A 341 11.19 -34.18 40.98
C LYS A 341 11.50 -34.60 39.56
N GLY A 342 11.99 -33.69 38.71
CA GLY A 342 12.25 -33.91 37.28
C GLY A 342 11.27 -33.20 36.37
N PRO A 343 11.31 -33.51 35.03
CA PRO A 343 10.39 -32.94 34.05
C PRO A 343 8.94 -33.24 34.42
N ASN A 344 8.05 -32.24 34.33
CA ASN A 344 6.64 -32.39 34.67
C ASN A 344 5.76 -31.68 33.60
N LEU A 345 4.69 -32.34 33.17
CA LEU A 345 3.73 -31.84 32.21
C LEU A 345 2.78 -30.83 32.82
N SER A 346 2.53 -29.72 32.17
CA SER A 346 1.58 -28.71 32.63
C SER A 346 0.74 -28.22 31.44
N TRP A 347 -0.58 -28.16 31.65
CA TRP A 347 -1.47 -27.47 30.73
C TRP A 347 -1.29 -25.96 30.89
N VAL A 348 -1.19 -25.26 29.75
CA VAL A 348 -1.09 -23.80 29.75
C VAL A 348 -2.16 -23.21 28.83
N LYS A 349 -2.74 -22.10 29.26
CA LYS A 349 -3.57 -21.25 28.42
C LYS A 349 -2.71 -20.14 27.90
N VAL A 350 -2.70 -19.98 26.56
CA VAL A 350 -1.88 -18.97 25.88
C VAL A 350 -2.71 -17.74 25.55
N GLY A 351 -2.05 -16.62 25.43
CA GLY A 351 -2.61 -15.34 24.99
C GLY A 351 -1.99 -14.89 23.69
N VAL A 352 -1.50 -13.65 23.68
CA VAL A 352 -0.86 -13.03 22.53
C VAL A 352 0.49 -13.71 22.25
N SER A 353 0.79 -13.93 20.99
CA SER A 353 2.05 -14.53 20.54
C SER A 353 2.70 -13.65 19.47
N ASP A 354 4.02 -13.50 19.55
CA ASP A 354 4.85 -13.06 18.44
C ASP A 354 5.54 -14.26 17.76
N LEU A 355 6.50 -14.02 16.87
CA LEU A 355 7.23 -15.09 16.18
C LEU A 355 8.06 -15.98 17.10
N TYR A 356 8.51 -15.48 18.25
CA TYR A 356 9.47 -16.14 19.12
C TYR A 356 8.88 -16.54 20.45
N ASN A 357 7.97 -15.73 21.01
CA ASN A 357 7.44 -15.87 22.34
C ASN A 357 5.93 -15.82 22.38
N VAL A 358 5.36 -16.44 23.39
CA VAL A 358 3.92 -16.47 23.63
C VAL A 358 3.59 -16.10 25.06
N GLU A 359 2.56 -15.29 25.24
CA GLU A 359 2.00 -14.96 26.55
C GLU A 359 1.38 -16.20 27.19
N ILE A 360 1.67 -16.43 28.46
CA ILE A 360 1.00 -17.45 29.28
C ILE A 360 0.03 -16.75 30.20
N ILE A 361 -1.25 -17.10 30.07
CA ILE A 361 -2.33 -16.59 30.91
C ILE A 361 -2.50 -17.46 32.17
N GLU A 362 -2.45 -18.79 32.00
CA GLU A 362 -2.65 -19.77 33.09
C GLU A 362 -1.69 -20.96 32.95
N GLY A 363 -1.34 -21.60 34.01
CA GLY A 363 -0.63 -22.88 34.03
C GLY A 363 0.85 -22.82 34.41
N LEU A 364 1.47 -21.62 34.38
CA LEU A 364 2.86 -21.40 34.84
C LEU A 364 2.93 -20.23 35.81
N SER A 365 3.99 -20.20 36.59
CA SER A 365 4.32 -19.12 37.53
C SER A 365 5.59 -18.40 37.10
N LYS A 366 5.78 -17.15 37.56
CA LYS A 366 6.99 -16.39 37.30
C LYS A 366 8.20 -17.11 37.90
N GLY A 367 9.20 -17.36 37.06
CA GLY A 367 10.41 -18.06 37.49
C GLY A 367 10.40 -19.55 37.20
N ASP A 368 9.28 -20.14 36.76
CA ASP A 368 9.26 -21.53 36.31
C ASP A 368 10.22 -21.69 35.13
N ILE A 369 10.91 -22.83 35.08
CA ILE A 369 11.83 -23.18 34.01
C ILE A 369 11.10 -24.15 33.07
N VAL A 370 11.13 -23.84 31.76
CA VAL A 370 10.50 -24.66 30.72
C VAL A 370 11.55 -25.28 29.82
N TYR A 371 11.24 -26.47 29.28
CA TYR A 371 12.09 -27.16 28.35
C TYR A 371 11.76 -26.72 26.90
N ILE A 372 12.78 -26.29 26.18
CA ILE A 372 12.72 -26.06 24.74
C ILE A 372 13.28 -27.30 24.06
N LEU A 373 12.45 -27.98 23.32
CA LEU A 373 12.77 -29.24 22.66
C LEU A 373 12.76 -29.09 21.15
N PRO A 374 13.60 -29.85 20.41
CA PRO A 374 13.57 -29.84 18.96
C PRO A 374 12.22 -30.33 18.41
N SER A 375 11.90 -29.93 17.19
CA SER A 375 10.75 -30.48 16.49
C SER A 375 10.93 -31.97 16.18
N LYS A 376 9.81 -32.69 15.99
CA LYS A 376 9.84 -34.12 15.65
C LYS A 376 10.74 -34.42 14.46
N SER A 377 10.67 -33.62 13.41
CA SER A 377 11.47 -33.80 12.17
C SER A 377 12.98 -33.63 12.44
N LEU A 378 13.37 -32.70 13.30
CA LEU A 378 14.77 -32.48 13.65
C LEU A 378 15.27 -33.62 14.55
N PHE A 379 14.46 -34.09 15.50
CA PHE A 379 14.80 -35.23 16.34
C PHE A 379 14.95 -36.52 15.53
N ASP A 380 14.02 -36.84 14.64
CA ASP A 380 14.10 -38.01 13.76
C ASP A 380 15.30 -37.94 12.81
N TYR A 381 15.69 -36.77 12.34
CA TYR A 381 16.89 -36.57 11.52
C TYR A 381 18.16 -36.84 12.32
N GLN A 382 18.25 -36.30 13.52
CA GLN A 382 19.43 -36.46 14.40
C GLN A 382 19.57 -37.90 14.90
N SER A 383 18.48 -38.56 15.24
CA SER A 383 18.51 -39.97 15.65
C SER A 383 18.98 -40.89 14.52
N ARG A 384 18.46 -40.73 13.30
CA ARG A 384 18.92 -41.46 12.11
C ARG A 384 20.39 -41.17 11.78
N PHE A 385 20.84 -39.94 11.97
CA PHE A 385 22.24 -39.59 11.78
C PHE A 385 23.14 -40.28 12.79
N LYS A 386 22.75 -40.32 14.10
CA LYS A 386 23.45 -41.01 15.16
C LYS A 386 23.52 -42.53 14.91
N GLU A 387 22.42 -43.12 14.47
CA GLU A 387 22.37 -44.55 14.10
C GLU A 387 23.33 -44.86 12.95
N ARG A 388 23.37 -44.04 11.90
CA ARG A 388 24.31 -44.18 10.78
C ARG A 388 25.77 -44.09 11.21
N VAL A 389 26.07 -43.08 12.05
CA VAL A 389 27.45 -42.92 12.57
C VAL A 389 27.85 -44.11 13.43
N ASN A 390 26.98 -44.56 14.34
CA ASN A 390 27.29 -45.72 15.17
C ASN A 390 27.43 -47.03 14.35
N ALA A 391 26.58 -47.20 13.32
CA ALA A 391 26.68 -48.35 12.41
C ALA A 391 28.01 -48.34 11.60
N THR A 392 28.56 -47.15 11.29
CA THR A 392 29.80 -47.02 10.56
C THR A 392 31.00 -47.30 11.46
N PHE A 393 30.95 -47.01 12.76
CA PHE A 393 32.02 -47.27 13.72
C PHE A 393 31.99 -48.64 14.38
N SER A 394 30.91 -49.44 14.21
CA SER A 394 30.81 -50.80 14.75
C SER A 394 31.26 -51.91 13.78
N ILE A 395 31.81 -51.54 12.62
CA ILE A 395 32.32 -52.47 11.57
C ILE A 395 33.86 -52.26 11.42
N GLY A 396 34.54 -51.80 12.47
CA GLY A 396 35.98 -51.70 12.50
C GLY A 396 36.63 -52.58 13.59
#